data_7656de92b41a04a32cfbdc6024137246
#
_entry.id   7656de92b41a04a32cfbdc6024137246
#
_cell.length_a   1.000
_cell.length_b   1.000
_cell.length_c   1.000
_cell.angle_alpha   90.00
_cell.angle_beta   90.00
_cell.angle_gamma   90.00
#
_symmetry.space_group_name_H-M   'P 1'
#
loop_
_entity.id
_entity.type
_entity.pdbx_description
1 polymer ?
#
loop_
_entity_poly.entity_id
_entity_poly.type
_entity_poly.pdbx_seq_one_letter_code
_entity_poly.pdbx_strand_id
1 'polypeptide(L)'
;MATQEERIATLEQSFGTQQREIGKSLHELNQNSTILLGLFQTQMEENTQTGLRVGMMKIRMDQLETKLDAHTALLNEHTRVLGEHTRVLGEHTRVLDEHTKVLNEQTGLLTQILERLS
;
A
#
# COMPACT_ATOMS: atom_id res chain seq x y z
N MET A 1 -64.83 -34.17 41.28
CA MET A 1 -64.29 -34.54 39.97
C MET A 1 -64.81 -33.63 38.89
N ALA A 2 -63.96 -33.16 38.03
CA ALA A 2 -64.34 -32.37 36.87
C ALA A 2 -65.24 -33.22 35.92
N THR A 3 -66.29 -32.64 35.38
CA THR A 3 -67.13 -33.24 34.39
C THR A 3 -66.37 -33.38 33.05
N GLN A 4 -66.89 -34.21 32.13
CA GLN A 4 -66.34 -34.30 30.78
C GLN A 4 -66.32 -32.97 30.07
N GLU A 5 -67.42 -32.18 30.23
CA GLU A 5 -67.55 -30.86 29.63
C GLU A 5 -66.48 -29.87 30.14
N GLU A 6 -66.23 -29.90 31.46
CA GLU A 6 -65.18 -29.05 32.04
C GLU A 6 -63.78 -29.47 31.54
N ARG A 7 -63.55 -30.74 31.40
CA ARG A 7 -62.29 -31.26 30.86
C ARG A 7 -62.08 -30.89 29.41
N ILE A 8 -63.13 -30.98 28.61
CA ILE A 8 -63.11 -30.54 27.19
C ILE A 8 -62.86 -29.06 27.10
N ALA A 9 -63.55 -28.22 27.89
CA ALA A 9 -63.32 -26.77 27.93
C ALA A 9 -61.90 -26.43 28.31
N THR A 10 -61.29 -27.11 29.28
CA THR A 10 -59.91 -26.91 29.67
C THR A 10 -58.94 -27.30 28.56
N LEU A 11 -59.20 -28.38 27.83
CA LEU A 11 -58.35 -28.79 26.68
C LEU A 11 -58.48 -27.84 25.55
N GLU A 12 -59.67 -27.35 25.23
CA GLU A 12 -59.89 -26.34 24.17
C GLU A 12 -59.15 -25.04 24.48
N GLN A 13 -59.22 -24.58 25.72
CA GLN A 13 -58.50 -23.41 26.17
C GLN A 13 -56.99 -23.59 26.08
N SER A 14 -56.47 -24.72 26.56
CA SER A 14 -55.05 -25.07 26.48
C SER A 14 -54.56 -25.15 25.02
N PHE A 15 -55.35 -25.79 24.14
CA PHE A 15 -55.03 -25.90 22.73
C PHE A 15 -54.99 -24.54 22.04
N GLY A 16 -55.97 -23.66 22.32
CA GLY A 16 -56.02 -22.30 21.80
C GLY A 16 -54.81 -21.47 22.24
N THR A 17 -54.40 -21.61 23.51
CA THR A 17 -53.20 -20.95 24.04
C THR A 17 -51.95 -21.44 23.33
N GLN A 18 -51.80 -22.75 23.16
CA GLN A 18 -50.65 -23.34 22.45
C GLN A 18 -50.60 -22.88 20.99
N GLN A 19 -51.73 -22.84 20.28
CA GLN A 19 -51.78 -22.33 18.91
C GLN A 19 -51.30 -20.89 18.81
N ARG A 20 -51.73 -20.03 19.73
CA ARG A 20 -51.30 -18.62 19.77
C ARG A 20 -49.82 -18.49 20.03
N GLU A 21 -49.27 -19.27 20.97
CA GLU A 21 -47.83 -19.28 21.28
C GLU A 21 -46.99 -19.78 20.09
N ILE A 22 -47.43 -20.85 19.42
CA ILE A 22 -46.77 -21.34 18.21
C ILE A 22 -46.80 -20.30 17.10
N GLY A 23 -47.96 -19.67 16.87
CA GLY A 23 -48.10 -18.62 15.87
C GLY A 23 -47.20 -17.44 16.13
N LYS A 24 -47.06 -17.02 17.41
CA LYS A 24 -46.14 -15.96 17.84
C LYS A 24 -44.69 -16.33 17.60
N SER A 25 -44.30 -17.56 18.00
CA SER A 25 -42.93 -18.07 17.80
C SER A 25 -42.58 -18.17 16.33
N LEU A 26 -43.51 -18.63 15.47
CA LEU A 26 -43.31 -18.67 14.02
C LEU A 26 -43.13 -17.28 13.41
N HIS A 27 -43.90 -16.31 13.90
CA HIS A 27 -43.77 -14.92 13.46
C HIS A 27 -42.40 -14.33 13.82
N GLU A 28 -41.97 -14.53 15.07
CA GLU A 28 -40.65 -14.08 15.53
C GLU A 28 -39.51 -14.77 14.74
N LEU A 29 -39.65 -16.08 14.51
CA LEU A 29 -38.68 -16.83 13.72
C LEU A 29 -38.57 -16.29 12.27
N ASN A 30 -39.74 -16.00 11.68
CA ASN A 30 -39.78 -15.42 10.33
C ASN A 30 -39.14 -14.04 10.27
N GLN A 31 -39.37 -13.18 11.27
CA GLN A 31 -38.70 -11.88 11.40
C GLN A 31 -37.21 -12.04 11.55
N ASN A 32 -36.76 -12.92 12.42
CA ASN A 32 -35.32 -13.19 12.63
C ASN A 32 -34.64 -13.73 11.35
N SER A 33 -35.34 -14.61 10.63
CA SER A 33 -34.84 -15.13 9.34
C SER A 33 -34.70 -14.02 8.31
N THR A 34 -35.65 -13.08 8.23
CA THR A 34 -35.57 -11.94 7.33
C THR A 34 -34.40 -11.01 7.67
N ILE A 35 -34.20 -10.74 8.97
CA ILE A 35 -33.06 -9.94 9.45
C ILE A 35 -31.74 -10.62 9.11
N LEU A 36 -31.62 -11.93 9.36
CA LEU A 36 -30.42 -12.71 9.05
C LEU A 36 -30.11 -12.71 7.57
N LEU A 37 -31.12 -12.86 6.71
CA LEU A 37 -30.93 -12.78 5.25
C LEU A 37 -30.42 -11.41 4.83
N GLY A 38 -30.96 -10.33 5.39
CA GLY A 38 -30.52 -8.97 5.14
C GLY A 38 -29.06 -8.75 5.55
N LEU A 39 -28.69 -9.21 6.74
CA LEU A 39 -27.32 -9.14 7.24
C LEU A 39 -26.34 -9.96 6.38
N PHE A 40 -26.78 -11.12 5.95
CA PHE A 40 -25.98 -12.00 5.09
C PHE A 40 -25.71 -11.36 3.72
N GLN A 41 -26.73 -10.74 3.11
CA GLN A 41 -26.58 -10.01 1.85
C GLN A 41 -25.62 -8.84 1.98
N THR A 42 -25.75 -8.05 3.05
CA THR A 42 -24.84 -6.94 3.34
C THR A 42 -23.40 -7.43 3.49
N GLN A 43 -23.23 -8.54 4.22
CA GLN A 43 -21.90 -9.14 4.41
C GLN A 43 -21.30 -9.63 3.08
N MET A 44 -22.11 -10.20 2.21
CA MET A 44 -21.66 -10.63 0.88
C MET A 44 -21.22 -9.44 0.03
N GLU A 45 -21.96 -8.34 0.06
CA GLU A 45 -21.61 -7.12 -0.66
C GLU A 45 -20.29 -6.52 -0.14
N GLU A 46 -20.14 -6.43 1.18
CA GLU A 46 -18.91 -5.96 1.81
C GLU A 46 -17.71 -6.85 1.46
N ASN A 47 -17.90 -8.17 1.48
CA ASN A 47 -16.86 -9.11 1.10
C ASN A 47 -16.44 -8.95 -0.36
N THR A 48 -17.40 -8.73 -1.26
CA THR A 48 -17.13 -8.47 -2.68
C THR A 48 -16.33 -7.18 -2.85
N GLN A 49 -16.73 -6.09 -2.18
CA GLN A 49 -16.00 -4.82 -2.22
C GLN A 49 -14.59 -4.96 -1.65
N THR A 50 -14.44 -5.69 -0.55
CA THR A 50 -13.13 -5.97 0.05
C THR A 50 -12.25 -6.74 -0.92
N GLY A 51 -12.79 -7.75 -1.59
CA GLY A 51 -12.09 -8.50 -2.63
C GLY A 51 -11.60 -7.61 -3.77
N LEU A 52 -12.44 -6.69 -4.24
CA LEU A 52 -12.06 -5.71 -5.27
C LEU A 52 -10.94 -4.77 -4.80
N ARG A 53 -11.03 -4.29 -3.57
CA ARG A 53 -9.98 -3.42 -2.98
C ARG A 53 -8.65 -4.15 -2.86
N VAL A 54 -8.68 -5.40 -2.42
CA VAL A 54 -7.47 -6.24 -2.34
C VAL A 54 -6.86 -6.45 -3.74
N GLY A 55 -7.69 -6.70 -4.74
CA GLY A 55 -7.24 -6.82 -6.13
C GLY A 55 -6.59 -5.54 -6.65
N MET A 56 -7.17 -4.38 -6.37
CA MET A 56 -6.60 -3.08 -6.73
C MET A 56 -5.28 -2.80 -5.99
N MET A 57 -5.20 -3.17 -4.72
CA MET A 57 -3.97 -3.04 -3.93
C MET A 57 -2.84 -3.88 -4.53
N LYS A 58 -3.15 -5.11 -4.95
CA LYS A 58 -2.18 -5.98 -5.61
C LYS A 58 -1.63 -5.34 -6.88
N ILE A 59 -2.49 -4.79 -7.72
CA ILE A 59 -2.08 -4.09 -8.96
C ILE A 59 -1.18 -2.91 -8.63
N ARG A 60 -1.52 -2.12 -7.61
CA ARG A 60 -0.68 -0.99 -7.17
C ARG A 60 0.67 -1.44 -6.63
N MET A 61 0.70 -2.55 -5.90
CA MET A 61 1.96 -3.11 -5.40
C MET A 61 2.86 -3.56 -6.54
N ASP A 62 2.30 -4.23 -7.56
CA ASP A 62 3.05 -4.64 -8.75
C ASP A 62 3.62 -3.43 -9.51
N GLN A 63 2.82 -2.36 -9.62
CA GLN A 63 3.28 -1.09 -10.22
C GLN A 63 4.38 -0.42 -9.42
N LEU A 64 4.28 -0.44 -8.09
CA LEU A 64 5.33 0.09 -7.21
C LEU A 64 6.62 -0.70 -7.34
N GLU A 65 6.54 -2.02 -7.40
CA GLU A 65 7.70 -2.88 -7.61
C GLU A 65 8.41 -2.54 -8.92
N THR A 66 7.67 -2.41 -10.01
CA THR A 66 8.20 -2.00 -11.30
C THR A 66 8.89 -0.64 -11.25
N LYS A 67 8.29 0.33 -10.55
CA LYS A 67 8.89 1.65 -10.37
C LYS A 67 10.15 1.62 -9.52
N LEU A 68 10.17 0.81 -8.47
CA LEU A 68 11.35 0.62 -7.62
C LEU A 68 12.51 0.00 -8.41
N ASP A 69 12.22 -0.97 -9.25
CA ASP A 69 13.24 -1.59 -10.13
C ASP A 69 13.82 -0.55 -11.10
N ALA A 70 12.96 0.29 -11.69
CA ALA A 70 13.40 1.38 -12.56
C ALA A 70 14.25 2.41 -11.81
N HIS A 71 13.87 2.79 -10.59
CA HIS A 71 14.66 3.69 -9.74
C HIS A 71 16.02 3.09 -9.38
N THR A 72 16.06 1.80 -9.07
CA THR A 72 17.31 1.10 -8.77
C THR A 72 18.26 1.16 -9.97
N ALA A 73 17.74 0.90 -11.16
CA ALA A 73 18.52 1.01 -12.40
C ALA A 73 19.06 2.43 -12.62
N LEU A 74 18.22 3.46 -12.39
CA LEU A 74 18.64 4.86 -12.50
C LEU A 74 19.72 5.23 -11.47
N LEU A 75 19.57 4.79 -10.23
CA LEU A 75 20.57 5.03 -9.17
C LEU A 75 21.91 4.36 -9.52
N ASN A 76 21.88 3.17 -10.08
CA ASN A 76 23.10 2.50 -10.53
C ASN A 76 23.79 3.28 -11.66
N GLU A 77 23.02 3.80 -12.61
CA GLU A 77 23.55 4.64 -13.68
C GLU A 77 24.10 5.96 -13.15
N HIS A 78 23.41 6.62 -12.21
CA HIS A 78 23.94 7.81 -11.55
C HIS A 78 25.27 7.54 -10.84
N THR A 79 25.37 6.41 -10.16
CA THR A 79 26.63 6.01 -9.48
C THR A 79 27.76 5.86 -10.49
N ARG A 80 27.48 5.24 -11.63
CA ARG A 80 28.44 5.10 -12.72
C ARG A 80 28.91 6.46 -13.26
N VAL A 81 27.95 7.35 -13.54
CA VAL A 81 28.25 8.70 -14.05
C VAL A 81 29.04 9.52 -13.04
N LEU A 82 28.70 9.44 -11.74
CA LEU A 82 29.44 10.10 -10.69
C LEU A 82 30.89 9.59 -10.59
N GLY A 83 31.09 8.28 -10.79
CA GLY A 83 32.41 7.68 -10.86
C GLY A 83 33.25 8.26 -12.02
N GLU A 84 32.62 8.40 -13.20
CA GLU A 84 33.29 9.02 -14.36
C GLU A 84 33.61 10.50 -14.13
N HIS A 85 32.67 11.27 -13.53
CA HIS A 85 32.93 12.65 -13.17
C HIS A 85 34.11 12.77 -12.20
N THR A 86 34.18 11.90 -11.21
CA THR A 86 35.31 11.87 -10.27
C THR A 86 36.63 11.62 -10.98
N ARG A 87 36.65 10.70 -11.93
CA ARG A 87 37.84 10.42 -12.75
C ARG A 87 38.23 11.63 -13.59
N VAL A 88 37.29 12.25 -14.27
CA VAL A 88 37.56 13.45 -15.09
C VAL A 88 38.04 14.61 -14.24
N LEU A 89 37.46 14.84 -13.08
CA LEU A 89 37.93 15.88 -12.12
C LEU A 89 39.37 15.60 -11.64
N GLY A 90 39.70 14.34 -11.41
CA GLY A 90 41.06 13.94 -11.09
C GLY A 90 42.07 14.27 -12.22
N GLU A 91 41.68 14.00 -13.48
CA GLU A 91 42.49 14.37 -14.64
C GLU A 91 42.63 15.89 -14.80
N HIS A 92 41.54 16.64 -14.60
CA HIS A 92 41.61 18.11 -14.62
C HIS A 92 42.53 18.66 -13.55
N THR A 93 42.49 18.10 -12.33
CA THR A 93 43.41 18.48 -11.26
C THR A 93 44.84 18.24 -11.65
N ARG A 94 45.15 17.09 -12.23
CA ARG A 94 46.49 16.77 -12.73
C ARG A 94 46.96 17.77 -13.79
N VAL A 95 46.11 18.07 -14.77
CA VAL A 95 46.42 19.03 -15.84
C VAL A 95 46.65 20.43 -15.27
N LEU A 96 45.82 20.87 -14.31
CA LEU A 96 45.99 22.17 -13.65
C LEU A 96 47.31 22.23 -12.87
N ASP A 97 47.70 21.16 -12.20
CA ASP A 97 48.99 21.09 -11.51
C ASP A 97 50.16 21.19 -12.50
N GLU A 98 50.07 20.51 -13.64
CA GLU A 98 51.08 20.63 -14.72
C GLU A 98 51.15 22.05 -15.28
N HIS A 99 49.98 22.70 -15.54
CA HIS A 99 49.91 24.10 -15.97
C HIS A 99 50.56 25.04 -14.94
N THR A 100 50.27 24.84 -13.67
CA THR A 100 50.87 25.63 -12.60
C THR A 100 52.39 25.50 -12.60
N LYS A 101 52.89 24.29 -12.76
CA LYS A 101 54.33 24.02 -12.86
C LYS A 101 54.94 24.74 -14.06
N VAL A 102 54.34 24.64 -15.24
CA VAL A 102 54.83 25.33 -16.45
C VAL A 102 54.81 26.84 -16.29
N LEU A 103 53.72 27.40 -15.71
CA LEU A 103 53.62 28.84 -15.43
C LEU A 103 54.73 29.32 -14.46
N ASN A 104 55.06 28.54 -13.43
CA ASN A 104 56.11 28.84 -12.51
C ASN A 104 57.49 28.82 -13.19
N GLU A 105 57.73 27.86 -14.08
CA GLU A 105 58.94 27.78 -14.89
C GLU A 105 59.08 28.99 -15.81
N GLN A 106 57.97 29.38 -16.50
CA GLN A 106 57.94 30.57 -17.36
C GLN A 106 58.17 31.85 -16.56
N THR A 107 57.59 31.98 -15.38
CA THR A 107 57.80 33.11 -14.49
C THR A 107 59.27 33.20 -14.08
N GLY A 108 59.87 32.08 -13.75
CA GLY A 108 61.33 32.02 -13.43
C GLY A 108 62.19 32.46 -14.62
N LEU A 109 61.90 31.98 -15.83
CA LEU A 109 62.64 32.38 -17.01
C LEU A 109 62.44 33.85 -17.35
N LEU A 110 61.27 34.41 -17.22
CA LEU A 110 60.99 35.84 -17.42
C LEU A 110 61.75 36.69 -16.40
N THR A 111 61.84 36.29 -15.16
CA THR A 111 62.58 36.94 -14.13
C THR A 111 64.10 36.99 -14.48
N GLN A 112 64.67 35.86 -14.93
CA GLN A 112 66.05 35.78 -15.37
C GLN A 112 66.30 36.69 -16.58
N ILE A 113 65.41 36.74 -17.53
CA ILE A 113 65.53 37.64 -18.71
C ILE A 113 65.53 39.09 -18.27
N LEU A 114 64.61 39.48 -17.38
CA LEU A 114 64.55 40.86 -16.85
C LEU A 114 65.83 41.24 -16.10
N GLU A 115 66.36 40.34 -15.33
CA GLU A 115 67.63 40.55 -14.60
C GLU A 115 68.82 40.79 -15.57
N ARG A 116 68.84 40.04 -16.69
CA ARG A 116 69.92 40.22 -17.72
C ARG A 116 69.76 41.53 -18.52
N LEU A 117 68.52 42.02 -18.64
CA LEU A 117 68.30 43.27 -19.39
C LEU A 117 68.48 44.54 -18.55
N SER A 118 68.50 44.40 -17.24
CA SER A 118 68.69 45.55 -16.34
C SER A 118 70.20 45.85 -16.08
#